data_683fe1081b9118b296406a1df8e901e1
#
_entry.id   683fe1081b9118b296406a1df8e901e1
#
_cell.length_a   1.000
_cell.length_b   1.000
_cell.length_c   1.000
_cell.angle_alpha   90.00
_cell.angle_beta   90.00
_cell.angle_gamma   90.00
#
_symmetry.space_group_name_H-M   'P 1'
#
loop_
_entity.id
_entity.type
_entity.pdbx_description
1 polymer ?
#
loop_
_entity_poly.entity_id
_entity_poly.type
_entity_poly.pdbx_seq_one_letter_code
_entity_poly.pdbx_strand_id
1 'polypeptide(L)'
;STPLVTDDGYLYVGGAKGKFYALDARTGAERWVYDGIVGYTEARPVVWGDKVFIGSWGAEFYAFDRFRGTLAWKFAPGKIRYFSPGACWPVVYDGKVFFHSSDNFLYCFDADTGKMLWSTKEAGGRESIGISGDGRTLYVKSTKDKVVAVDTQADVYVPVWVSDCGFGAEYGPTRITSTDRCLFVSTATGKVYCLDKATGEVLWYHRFSSSLITSALPVGDHDLVVTTMGGKVFYLKY
;
A
#
# COMPACT_ATOMS: atom_id res chain seq x y z
N SER A 1 -10.40 -8.91 0.96
CA SER A 1 -9.16 -8.39 1.57
C SER A 1 -8.01 -9.38 1.38
N THR A 2 -6.81 -8.87 1.20
CA THR A 2 -5.60 -9.69 1.17
C THR A 2 -5.14 -9.96 2.60
N PRO A 3 -4.91 -11.22 3.02
CA PRO A 3 -4.48 -11.52 4.37
C PRO A 3 -3.01 -11.14 4.60
N LEU A 4 -2.68 -10.82 5.84
CA LEU A 4 -1.30 -10.69 6.34
C LEU A 4 -1.03 -11.85 7.30
N VAL A 5 -0.02 -12.65 7.02
CA VAL A 5 0.54 -13.65 7.96
C VAL A 5 1.80 -13.08 8.58
N THR A 6 1.94 -13.24 9.88
CA THR A 6 3.11 -12.80 10.65
C THR A 6 3.89 -14.00 11.17
N ASP A 7 5.19 -13.82 11.44
CA ASP A 7 6.10 -14.89 11.88
C ASP A 7 5.71 -15.48 13.23
N ASP A 8 5.02 -14.71 14.08
CA ASP A 8 4.46 -15.16 15.37
C ASP A 8 3.11 -15.88 15.26
N GLY A 9 2.71 -16.24 14.05
CA GLY A 9 1.59 -17.13 13.77
C GLY A 9 0.21 -16.48 13.80
N TYR A 10 0.11 -15.15 13.63
CA TYR A 10 -1.17 -14.47 13.40
C TYR A 10 -1.47 -14.35 11.91
N LEU A 11 -2.74 -14.48 11.56
CA LEU A 11 -3.28 -14.12 10.25
C LEU A 11 -4.32 -13.03 10.45
N TYR A 12 -4.07 -11.85 9.89
CA TYR A 12 -5.00 -10.71 9.91
C TYR A 12 -5.70 -10.58 8.58
N VAL A 13 -7.04 -10.44 8.61
CA VAL A 13 -7.83 -10.32 7.38
C VAL A 13 -9.12 -9.53 7.61
N GLY A 14 -9.42 -8.64 6.69
CA GLY A 14 -10.72 -7.96 6.64
C GLY A 14 -11.79 -8.88 6.05
N GLY A 15 -12.90 -8.94 6.73
CA GLY A 15 -14.09 -9.67 6.28
C GLY A 15 -15.15 -8.76 5.68
N ALA A 16 -16.22 -9.36 5.20
CA ALA A 16 -17.43 -8.66 4.82
C ALA A 16 -18.15 -8.10 6.06
N LYS A 17 -19.04 -7.14 5.83
CA LYS A 17 -19.92 -6.57 6.87
C LYS A 17 -19.19 -5.94 8.06
N GLY A 18 -18.05 -5.26 7.79
CA GLY A 18 -17.38 -4.46 8.82
C GLY A 18 -16.60 -5.27 9.85
N LYS A 19 -16.23 -6.50 9.56
CA LYS A 19 -15.45 -7.34 10.47
C LYS A 19 -13.98 -7.36 10.10
N PHE A 20 -13.14 -7.38 11.14
CA PHE A 20 -11.70 -7.57 11.00
C PHE A 20 -11.26 -8.67 11.97
N TYR A 21 -10.54 -9.65 11.46
CA TYR A 21 -10.19 -10.87 12.17
C TYR A 21 -8.70 -10.99 12.40
N ALA A 22 -8.35 -11.52 13.56
CA ALA A 22 -7.08 -12.22 13.75
C ALA A 22 -7.34 -13.71 13.96
N LEU A 23 -6.71 -14.50 13.16
CA LEU A 23 -6.81 -15.96 13.19
C LEU A 23 -5.44 -16.55 13.55
N ASP A 24 -5.45 -17.75 14.06
CA ASP A 24 -4.24 -18.57 14.13
C ASP A 24 -3.84 -18.99 12.70
N ALA A 25 -2.65 -18.63 12.26
CA ALA A 25 -2.22 -18.84 10.87
C ALA A 25 -2.09 -20.31 10.48
N ARG A 26 -1.91 -21.21 11.45
CA ARG A 26 -1.75 -22.65 11.22
C ARG A 26 -3.07 -23.42 11.24
N THR A 27 -3.99 -23.04 12.13
CA THR A 27 -5.22 -23.78 12.38
C THR A 27 -6.46 -23.10 11.80
N GLY A 28 -6.38 -21.78 11.53
CA GLY A 28 -7.53 -20.95 11.15
C GLY A 28 -8.45 -20.60 12.32
N ALA A 29 -8.13 -21.01 13.55
CA ALA A 29 -8.94 -20.67 14.72
C ALA A 29 -8.97 -19.16 14.96
N GLU A 30 -10.15 -18.63 15.29
CA GLU A 30 -10.31 -17.22 15.63
C GLU A 30 -9.60 -16.92 16.96
N ARG A 31 -8.71 -15.93 16.94
CA ARG A 31 -8.08 -15.37 18.14
C ARG A 31 -8.87 -14.18 18.66
N TRP A 32 -9.32 -13.34 17.73
CA TRP A 32 -10.25 -12.25 18.01
C TRP A 32 -10.94 -11.77 16.74
N VAL A 33 -12.07 -11.10 16.92
CA VAL A 33 -12.79 -10.38 15.86
C VAL A 33 -13.19 -8.99 16.38
N TYR A 34 -12.97 -7.98 15.55
CA TYR A 34 -13.55 -6.65 15.74
C TYR A 34 -14.73 -6.48 14.77
N ASP A 35 -15.90 -6.12 15.31
CA ASP A 35 -17.15 -5.93 14.55
C ASP A 35 -17.60 -4.48 14.69
N GLY A 36 -17.03 -3.58 13.90
CA GLY A 36 -17.31 -2.15 14.01
C GLY A 36 -16.57 -1.32 12.95
N ILE A 37 -16.00 -1.97 11.94
CA ILE A 37 -15.45 -1.24 10.80
C ILE A 37 -16.59 -0.69 9.95
N VAL A 38 -16.57 0.60 9.70
CA VAL A 38 -17.53 1.23 8.79
C VAL A 38 -17.16 0.88 7.36
N GLY A 39 -18.09 0.31 6.61
CA GLY A 39 -17.84 -0.20 5.26
C GLY A 39 -17.14 -1.57 5.26
N TYR A 40 -16.30 -1.80 4.28
CA TYR A 40 -15.51 -3.04 4.16
C TYR A 40 -14.02 -2.70 3.90
N THR A 41 -13.14 -3.67 4.11
CA THR A 41 -11.71 -3.55 3.88
C THR A 41 -11.30 -4.42 2.70
N GLU A 42 -10.44 -3.90 1.83
CA GLU A 42 -9.93 -4.60 0.65
C GLU A 42 -8.43 -4.81 0.72
N ALA A 43 -7.74 -3.85 1.30
CA ALA A 43 -6.30 -3.83 1.43
C ALA A 43 -5.73 -4.96 2.29
N ARG A 44 -4.43 -5.18 2.17
CA ARG A 44 -3.66 -5.99 3.11
C ARG A 44 -3.32 -5.14 4.34
N PRO A 45 -3.57 -5.62 5.56
CA PRO A 45 -3.13 -4.94 6.77
C PRO A 45 -1.60 -4.86 6.86
N VAL A 46 -1.08 -3.98 7.72
CA VAL A 46 0.33 -3.93 8.10
C VAL A 46 0.46 -3.94 9.61
N VAL A 47 1.55 -4.49 10.15
CA VAL A 47 1.82 -4.52 11.59
C VAL A 47 3.08 -3.72 11.93
N TRP A 48 3.04 -3.08 13.10
CA TRP A 48 4.18 -2.42 13.74
C TRP A 48 4.05 -2.52 15.25
N GLY A 49 5.08 -3.05 15.92
CA GLY A 49 5.04 -3.26 17.36
C GLY A 49 3.84 -4.12 17.78
N ASP A 50 3.04 -3.57 18.65
CA ASP A 50 1.80 -4.17 19.18
C ASP A 50 0.53 -3.79 18.40
N LYS A 51 0.67 -3.15 17.24
CA LYS A 51 -0.47 -2.65 16.44
C LYS A 51 -0.59 -3.29 15.07
N VAL A 52 -1.84 -3.38 14.59
CA VAL A 52 -2.18 -3.72 13.21
C VAL A 52 -3.06 -2.61 12.62
N PHE A 53 -2.74 -2.23 11.37
CA PHE A 53 -3.36 -1.09 10.69
C PHE A 53 -4.11 -1.53 9.44
N ILE A 54 -5.26 -0.91 9.19
CA ILE A 54 -6.05 -1.14 7.97
C ILE A 54 -6.95 0.05 7.64
N GLY A 55 -7.09 0.33 6.35
CA GLY A 55 -8.07 1.29 5.84
C GLY A 55 -9.40 0.64 5.46
N SER A 56 -10.47 1.42 5.44
CA SER A 56 -11.80 0.98 5.01
C SER A 56 -12.40 1.85 3.91
N TRP A 57 -13.33 1.31 3.16
CA TRP A 57 -14.17 2.04 2.22
C TRP A 57 -15.22 2.92 2.91
N GLY A 58 -15.39 2.78 4.23
CA GLY A 58 -16.23 3.63 5.05
C GLY A 58 -15.60 4.94 5.48
N ALA A 59 -14.53 5.37 4.81
CA ALA A 59 -13.80 6.61 5.08
C ALA A 59 -13.14 6.65 6.47
N GLU A 60 -12.60 5.54 6.91
CA GLU A 60 -11.86 5.44 8.16
C GLU A 60 -10.57 4.64 8.00
N PHE A 61 -9.55 5.02 8.77
CA PHE A 61 -8.29 4.29 8.92
C PHE A 61 -8.12 3.90 10.38
N TYR A 62 -7.82 2.62 10.63
CA TYR A 62 -7.85 2.02 11.95
C TYR A 62 -6.49 1.49 12.38
N ALA A 63 -6.21 1.58 13.68
CA ALA A 63 -5.17 0.86 14.38
C ALA A 63 -5.78 0.07 15.55
N PHE A 64 -5.46 -1.20 15.62
CA PHE A 64 -5.89 -2.10 16.71
C PHE A 64 -4.70 -2.63 17.48
N ASP A 65 -4.87 -2.90 18.78
CA ASP A 65 -3.97 -3.82 19.49
C ASP A 65 -4.04 -5.17 18.76
N ARG A 66 -2.92 -5.60 18.22
CA ARG A 66 -2.89 -6.79 17.35
C ARG A 66 -3.12 -8.11 18.08
N PHE A 67 -2.92 -8.12 19.39
CA PHE A 67 -3.08 -9.32 20.22
C PHE A 67 -4.49 -9.43 20.82
N ARG A 68 -5.13 -8.29 21.13
CA ARG A 68 -6.44 -8.22 21.80
C ARG A 68 -7.60 -7.85 20.88
N GLY A 69 -7.30 -7.25 19.73
CA GLY A 69 -8.34 -6.76 18.81
C GLY A 69 -9.07 -5.49 19.28
N THR A 70 -8.61 -4.85 20.35
CA THR A 70 -9.17 -3.60 20.83
C THR A 70 -8.72 -2.43 19.96
N LEU A 71 -9.62 -1.48 19.70
CA LEU A 71 -9.30 -0.27 18.95
C LEU A 71 -8.30 0.56 19.75
N ALA A 72 -7.11 0.79 19.18
CA ALA A 72 -6.10 1.68 19.76
C ALA A 72 -6.40 3.13 19.37
N TRP A 73 -6.55 3.38 18.07
CA TRP A 73 -6.97 4.66 17.54
C TRP A 73 -7.60 4.50 16.15
N LYS A 74 -8.31 5.54 15.71
CA LYS A 74 -8.78 5.64 14.33
C LYS A 74 -8.72 7.07 13.83
N PHE A 75 -8.52 7.22 12.54
CA PHE A 75 -8.67 8.47 11.84
C PHE A 75 -9.93 8.43 10.98
N ALA A 76 -10.86 9.35 11.28
CA ALA A 76 -12.13 9.50 10.60
C ALA A 76 -12.34 10.99 10.32
N PRO A 77 -11.86 11.52 9.18
CA PRO A 77 -11.83 12.96 8.93
C PRO A 77 -13.23 13.58 8.71
N GLY A 78 -14.27 12.79 8.75
CA GLY A 78 -15.65 13.25 8.65
C GLY A 78 -16.02 13.72 7.25
N LYS A 79 -16.11 15.03 7.03
CA LYS A 79 -16.60 15.60 5.76
C LYS A 79 -15.54 15.76 4.66
N ILE A 80 -14.36 15.13 4.77
CA ILE A 80 -13.38 15.15 3.69
C ILE A 80 -13.95 14.39 2.49
N ARG A 81 -14.19 15.11 1.43
CA ARG A 81 -14.74 14.55 0.19
C ARG A 81 -13.75 13.57 -0.42
N TYR A 82 -14.26 12.38 -0.76
CA TYR A 82 -13.49 11.30 -1.38
C TYR A 82 -12.40 10.65 -0.51
N PHE A 83 -12.32 10.92 0.78
CA PHE A 83 -11.44 10.16 1.65
C PHE A 83 -11.88 8.69 1.69
N SER A 84 -11.02 7.79 1.27
CA SER A 84 -11.23 6.34 1.41
C SER A 84 -9.90 5.61 1.23
N PRO A 85 -9.29 5.09 2.29
CA PRO A 85 -8.06 4.31 2.24
C PRO A 85 -8.30 2.80 2.05
N GLY A 86 -9.52 2.38 1.67
CA GLY A 86 -9.94 0.97 1.69
C GLY A 86 -9.16 0.03 0.80
N ALA A 87 -8.63 0.49 -0.32
CA ALA A 87 -7.81 -0.30 -1.24
C ALA A 87 -6.30 -0.08 -1.08
N CYS A 88 -5.89 0.92 -0.32
CA CYS A 88 -4.48 1.21 -0.08
C CYS A 88 -3.86 0.19 0.87
N TRP A 89 -2.78 -0.45 0.45
CA TRP A 89 -1.95 -1.25 1.33
C TRP A 89 -1.05 -0.31 2.13
N PRO A 90 -1.35 -0.05 3.41
CA PRO A 90 -0.53 0.85 4.20
C PRO A 90 0.86 0.26 4.40
N VAL A 91 1.84 1.12 4.57
CA VAL A 91 3.20 0.73 4.89
C VAL A 91 3.64 1.41 6.17
N VAL A 92 4.60 0.81 6.87
CA VAL A 92 5.07 1.29 8.16
C VAL A 92 6.58 1.23 8.21
N TYR A 93 7.19 2.27 8.79
CA TYR A 93 8.61 2.32 9.05
C TYR A 93 8.91 3.31 10.19
N ASP A 94 9.79 2.92 11.09
CA ASP A 94 10.32 3.75 12.18
C ASP A 94 9.23 4.50 12.97
N GLY A 95 8.20 3.78 13.40
CA GLY A 95 7.09 4.33 14.17
C GLY A 95 6.12 5.22 13.38
N LYS A 96 6.24 5.27 12.06
CA LYS A 96 5.36 6.05 11.18
C LYS A 96 4.56 5.10 10.28
N VAL A 97 3.27 5.33 10.15
CA VAL A 97 2.39 4.63 9.20
C VAL A 97 1.99 5.58 8.07
N PHE A 98 2.14 5.08 6.85
CA PHE A 98 1.84 5.81 5.62
C PHE A 98 0.72 5.13 4.88
N PHE A 99 -0.21 5.91 4.36
CA PHE A 99 -1.23 5.43 3.44
C PHE A 99 -1.67 6.53 2.48
N HIS A 100 -2.15 6.10 1.33
CA HIS A 100 -2.74 6.98 0.33
C HIS A 100 -4.26 6.79 0.31
N SER A 101 -4.99 7.85 0.07
CA SER A 101 -6.45 7.80 0.00
C SER A 101 -6.98 8.32 -1.33
N SER A 102 -8.22 7.96 -1.64
CA SER A 102 -8.90 8.36 -2.89
C SER A 102 -9.10 9.88 -3.04
N ASP A 103 -8.85 10.67 -2.01
CA ASP A 103 -8.85 12.15 -2.04
C ASP A 103 -7.55 12.76 -2.60
N ASN A 104 -6.63 11.90 -3.05
CA ASN A 104 -5.30 12.21 -3.56
C ASN A 104 -4.31 12.74 -2.52
N PHE A 105 -4.56 12.52 -1.24
CA PHE A 105 -3.58 12.81 -0.20
C PHE A 105 -2.78 11.57 0.18
N LEU A 106 -1.49 11.78 0.33
CA LEU A 106 -0.60 10.90 1.09
C LEU A 106 -0.62 11.35 2.54
N TYR A 107 -0.82 10.43 3.44
CA TYR A 107 -0.91 10.65 4.88
C TYR A 107 0.24 9.96 5.60
N CYS A 108 0.78 10.62 6.63
CA CYS A 108 1.73 10.08 7.58
C CYS A 108 1.24 10.31 9.01
N PHE A 109 1.17 9.24 9.77
CA PHE A 109 0.76 9.27 11.18
C PHE A 109 1.84 8.64 12.06
N ASP A 110 1.95 9.14 13.27
CA ASP A 110 2.61 8.41 14.34
C ASP A 110 1.84 7.11 14.62
N ALA A 111 2.52 5.97 14.49
CA ALA A 111 1.90 4.66 14.55
C ALA A 111 1.34 4.34 15.94
N ASP A 112 1.95 4.87 17.00
CA ASP A 112 1.56 4.58 18.37
C ASP A 112 0.38 5.42 18.83
N THR A 113 0.42 6.72 18.55
CA THR A 113 -0.55 7.68 19.07
C THR A 113 -1.69 7.99 18.13
N GLY A 114 -1.54 7.71 16.82
CA GLY A 114 -2.50 8.12 15.80
C GLY A 114 -2.49 9.62 15.52
N LYS A 115 -1.46 10.34 15.97
CA LYS A 115 -1.28 11.74 15.63
C LYS A 115 -0.86 11.88 14.18
N MET A 116 -1.58 12.67 13.39
CA MET A 116 -1.15 13.01 12.04
C MET A 116 0.11 13.88 12.12
N LEU A 117 1.20 13.40 11.52
CA LEU A 117 2.46 14.15 11.43
C LEU A 117 2.39 15.12 10.26
N TRP A 118 1.97 14.62 9.10
CA TRP A 118 1.75 15.44 7.92
C TRP A 118 0.79 14.77 6.92
N SER A 119 0.30 15.56 5.97
CA SER A 119 -0.39 15.07 4.78
C SER A 119 -0.09 15.99 3.60
N THR A 120 -0.08 15.44 2.39
CA THR A 120 0.24 16.23 1.18
C THR A 120 -0.52 15.73 -0.04
N LYS A 121 -0.79 16.65 -0.98
CA LYS A 121 -1.26 16.36 -2.35
C LYS A 121 -0.12 16.36 -3.38
N GLU A 122 1.08 16.75 -3.00
CA GLU A 122 2.20 16.88 -3.95
C GLU A 122 2.58 15.54 -4.58
N ALA A 123 2.46 14.45 -3.83
CA ALA A 123 2.61 13.11 -4.36
C ALA A 123 1.44 12.68 -5.27
N GLY A 124 0.27 13.29 -5.13
CA GLY A 124 -0.87 13.29 -6.06
C GLY A 124 -1.40 11.94 -6.51
N GLY A 125 -1.32 10.90 -5.69
CA GLY A 125 -1.68 9.53 -6.06
C GLY A 125 -3.03 9.05 -5.52
N ARG A 126 -3.36 7.80 -5.78
CA ARG A 126 -4.51 7.08 -5.21
C ARG A 126 -4.09 5.65 -4.91
N GLU A 127 -4.04 5.31 -3.62
CA GLU A 127 -3.98 3.93 -3.13
C GLU A 127 -2.78 3.07 -3.62
N SER A 128 -1.88 3.63 -4.44
CA SER A 128 -0.75 2.93 -5.03
C SER A 128 0.55 3.39 -4.39
N ILE A 129 0.96 2.69 -3.34
CA ILE A 129 2.21 2.94 -2.63
C ILE A 129 3.03 1.65 -2.47
N GLY A 130 4.30 1.81 -2.19
CA GLY A 130 5.24 0.75 -1.84
C GLY A 130 6.35 1.31 -0.97
N ILE A 131 7.16 0.45 -0.39
CA ILE A 131 8.29 0.84 0.46
C ILE A 131 9.54 0.07 0.06
N SER A 132 10.70 0.69 0.19
CA SER A 132 11.99 0.03 -0.03
C SER A 132 12.24 -1.09 1.00
N GLY A 133 13.08 -2.07 0.65
CA GLY A 133 13.38 -3.18 1.56
C GLY A 133 14.01 -2.75 2.89
N ASP A 134 14.74 -1.62 2.91
CA ASP A 134 15.30 -1.01 4.13
C ASP A 134 14.33 -0.06 4.84
N GLY A 135 13.14 0.15 4.29
CA GLY A 135 12.09 1.00 4.83
C GLY A 135 12.29 2.50 4.66
N ARG A 136 13.45 2.96 4.18
CA ARG A 136 13.82 4.39 4.18
C ARG A 136 13.17 5.22 3.08
N THR A 137 12.64 4.57 2.06
CA THR A 137 12.02 5.26 0.92
C THR A 137 10.63 4.72 0.66
N LEU A 138 9.65 5.60 0.71
CA LEU A 138 8.28 5.36 0.28
C LEU A 138 8.15 5.72 -1.20
N TYR A 139 7.50 4.86 -1.97
CA TYR A 139 7.20 5.11 -3.39
C TYR A 139 5.70 5.30 -3.58
N VAL A 140 5.35 6.31 -4.35
CA VAL A 140 3.95 6.67 -4.66
C VAL A 140 3.78 6.78 -6.16
N LYS A 141 2.79 6.08 -6.73
CA LYS A 141 2.34 6.31 -8.10
C LYS A 141 1.27 7.39 -8.08
N SER A 142 1.51 8.47 -8.81
CA SER A 142 0.53 9.56 -8.95
C SER A 142 -0.62 9.17 -9.88
N THR A 143 -1.68 9.96 -9.88
CA THR A 143 -2.78 9.81 -10.85
C THR A 143 -2.43 10.34 -12.24
N LYS A 144 -1.28 10.99 -12.41
CA LYS A 144 -0.82 11.57 -13.67
C LYS A 144 0.69 11.41 -13.82
N ASP A 145 1.08 10.44 -14.64
CA ASP A 145 2.43 10.26 -15.20
C ASP A 145 3.58 10.06 -14.20
N LYS A 146 3.45 10.41 -12.93
CA LYS A 146 4.59 10.52 -12.02
C LYS A 146 4.69 9.37 -11.03
N VAL A 147 5.93 9.02 -10.73
CA VAL A 147 6.31 8.25 -9.56
C VAL A 147 7.16 9.13 -8.65
N VAL A 148 6.87 9.12 -7.37
CA VAL A 148 7.54 9.94 -6.37
C VAL A 148 8.18 9.03 -5.32
N ALA A 149 9.45 9.25 -5.03
CA ALA A 149 10.11 8.69 -3.87
C ALA A 149 10.11 9.71 -2.74
N VAL A 150 9.75 9.28 -1.54
CA VAL A 150 9.61 10.12 -0.35
C VAL A 150 10.48 9.57 0.77
N ASP A 151 11.19 10.43 1.47
CA ASP A 151 11.96 10.06 2.66
C ASP A 151 11.01 9.72 3.82
N THR A 152 11.07 8.49 4.32
CA THR A 152 10.25 8.03 5.46
C THR A 152 10.79 8.49 6.81
N GLN A 153 12.06 8.88 6.90
CA GLN A 153 12.68 9.28 8.16
C GLN A 153 12.31 10.71 8.56
N ALA A 154 12.00 11.57 7.58
CA ALA A 154 11.65 12.96 7.84
C ALA A 154 10.28 13.09 8.56
N ASP A 155 10.17 14.09 9.43
CA ASP A 155 8.93 14.45 10.14
C ASP A 155 8.01 15.37 9.34
N VAL A 156 8.40 15.67 8.10
CA VAL A 156 7.65 16.43 7.10
C VAL A 156 7.78 15.74 5.76
N TYR A 157 6.93 16.09 4.80
CA TYR A 157 7.04 15.57 3.44
C TYR A 157 8.34 16.04 2.78
N VAL A 158 9.20 15.10 2.41
CA VAL A 158 10.47 15.35 1.68
C VAL A 158 10.56 14.41 0.49
N PRO A 159 10.35 14.90 -0.74
CA PRO A 159 10.58 14.08 -1.94
C PRO A 159 12.08 13.88 -2.16
N VAL A 160 12.49 12.63 -2.37
CA VAL A 160 13.87 12.25 -2.73
C VAL A 160 14.09 12.45 -4.23
N TRP A 161 13.15 11.97 -5.03
CA TRP A 161 13.11 12.20 -6.47
C TRP A 161 11.66 12.13 -6.98
N VAL A 162 11.43 12.74 -8.14
CA VAL A 162 10.17 12.70 -8.89
C VAL A 162 10.48 12.31 -10.32
N SER A 163 9.88 11.23 -10.80
CA SER A 163 10.05 10.73 -12.17
C SER A 163 8.77 10.94 -12.97
N ASP A 164 8.90 11.47 -14.17
CA ASP A 164 7.81 11.52 -15.15
C ASP A 164 7.90 10.27 -16.05
N CYS A 165 6.96 9.36 -15.88
CA CYS A 165 6.95 8.07 -16.58
C CYS A 165 6.09 8.07 -17.85
N GLY A 166 5.28 9.08 -18.08
CA GLY A 166 4.43 9.19 -19.26
C GLY A 166 3.38 8.08 -19.41
N PHE A 167 2.86 7.51 -18.29
CA PHE A 167 1.87 6.44 -18.35
C PHE A 167 0.43 6.92 -18.55
N GLY A 168 0.18 8.23 -18.43
CA GLY A 168 -1.13 8.84 -18.57
C GLY A 168 -1.90 8.89 -17.25
N ALA A 169 -3.22 9.03 -17.35
CA ALA A 169 -4.10 9.05 -16.18
C ALA A 169 -4.25 7.64 -15.59
N GLU A 170 -3.98 7.52 -14.30
CA GLU A 170 -3.99 6.25 -13.54
C GLU A 170 -4.83 6.37 -12.27
N TYR A 171 -5.93 5.61 -12.20
CA TYR A 171 -6.85 5.63 -11.06
C TYR A 171 -7.01 4.26 -10.38
N GLY A 172 -6.47 3.20 -10.98
CA GLY A 172 -6.53 1.85 -10.41
C GLY A 172 -5.48 1.65 -9.31
N PRO A 173 -5.85 1.09 -8.17
CA PRO A 173 -4.89 0.71 -7.16
C PRO A 173 -3.99 -0.39 -7.72
N THR A 174 -2.68 -0.18 -7.67
CA THR A 174 -1.68 -1.16 -8.06
C THR A 174 -0.55 -1.16 -7.04
N ARG A 175 0.02 -2.32 -6.80
CA ARG A 175 1.14 -2.44 -5.89
C ARG A 175 2.42 -1.98 -6.55
N ILE A 176 3.23 -1.21 -5.83
CA ILE A 176 4.61 -0.91 -6.18
C ILE A 176 5.50 -1.93 -5.48
N THR A 177 6.39 -2.57 -6.23
CA THR A 177 7.35 -3.55 -5.69
C THR A 177 8.77 -3.16 -6.09
N SER A 178 9.76 -3.63 -5.36
CA SER A 178 11.15 -3.29 -5.65
C SER A 178 12.11 -4.45 -5.34
N THR A 179 13.24 -4.42 -6.03
CA THR A 179 14.48 -5.13 -5.67
C THR A 179 15.48 -4.13 -5.08
N ASP A 180 16.73 -4.52 -4.95
CA ASP A 180 17.78 -3.60 -4.51
C ASP A 180 18.03 -2.46 -5.52
N ARG A 181 17.88 -2.73 -6.81
CA ARG A 181 18.14 -1.76 -7.90
C ARG A 181 16.89 -1.24 -8.59
N CYS A 182 15.87 -2.06 -8.73
CA CYS A 182 14.72 -1.78 -9.58
C CYS A 182 13.46 -1.49 -8.77
N LEU A 183 12.67 -0.56 -9.24
CA LEU A 183 11.31 -0.27 -8.79
C LEU A 183 10.33 -0.66 -9.91
N PHE A 184 9.34 -1.48 -9.60
CA PHE A 184 8.30 -1.90 -10.56
C PHE A 184 7.00 -1.21 -10.27
N VAL A 185 6.49 -0.51 -11.29
CA VAL A 185 5.25 0.27 -11.22
C VAL A 185 4.28 -0.27 -12.27
N SER A 186 3.17 -0.77 -11.80
CA SER A 186 2.11 -1.36 -12.65
C SER A 186 1.05 -0.31 -12.99
N THR A 187 0.40 -0.48 -14.16
CA THR A 187 -0.63 0.41 -14.64
C THR A 187 -1.97 -0.29 -14.89
N ALA A 188 -3.05 0.49 -14.87
CA ALA A 188 -4.37 0.03 -15.25
C ALA A 188 -4.48 -0.32 -16.74
N THR A 189 -3.57 0.20 -17.57
CA THR A 189 -3.53 -0.01 -19.02
C THR A 189 -2.65 -1.21 -19.44
N GLY A 190 -2.21 -2.03 -18.48
CA GLY A 190 -1.52 -3.29 -18.75
C GLY A 190 -0.02 -3.18 -18.96
N LYS A 191 0.58 -2.07 -18.56
CA LYS A 191 2.04 -1.85 -18.61
C LYS A 191 2.66 -2.06 -17.24
N VAL A 192 3.92 -2.48 -17.23
CA VAL A 192 4.83 -2.42 -16.09
C VAL A 192 6.02 -1.57 -16.49
N TYR A 193 6.34 -0.61 -15.65
CA TYR A 193 7.53 0.22 -15.73
C TYR A 193 8.57 -0.28 -14.74
N CYS A 194 9.82 -0.33 -15.15
CA CYS A 194 10.96 -0.54 -14.29
C CYS A 194 11.74 0.77 -14.22
N LEU A 195 11.93 1.27 -13.01
CA LEU A 195 12.71 2.46 -12.75
C LEU A 195 13.97 2.06 -11.97
N ASP A 196 15.05 2.80 -12.19
CA ASP A 196 16.19 2.79 -11.27
C ASP A 196 15.72 3.31 -9.90
N LYS A 197 15.88 2.51 -8.86
CA LYS A 197 15.35 2.81 -7.53
C LYS A 197 16.01 4.03 -6.88
N ALA A 198 17.28 4.31 -7.21
CA ALA A 198 18.02 5.41 -6.61
C ALA A 198 17.72 6.75 -7.28
N THR A 199 17.49 6.75 -8.59
CA THR A 199 17.37 7.99 -9.38
C THR A 199 15.96 8.27 -9.88
N GLY A 200 15.11 7.24 -9.96
CA GLY A 200 13.80 7.31 -10.59
C GLY A 200 13.84 7.29 -12.12
N GLU A 201 15.00 7.08 -12.75
CA GLU A 201 15.12 6.96 -14.20
C GLU A 201 14.33 5.76 -14.71
N VAL A 202 13.51 5.95 -15.76
CA VAL A 202 12.79 4.85 -16.41
C VAL A 202 13.78 4.03 -17.22
N LEU A 203 14.10 2.83 -16.76
CA LEU A 203 15.02 1.91 -17.45
C LEU A 203 14.34 1.23 -18.63
N TRP A 204 13.12 0.78 -18.43
CA TRP A 204 12.28 0.19 -19.48
C TRP A 204 10.81 0.17 -19.04
N TYR A 205 9.91 -0.06 -20.01
CA TYR A 205 8.54 -0.48 -19.77
C TYR A 205 8.13 -1.56 -20.79
N HIS A 206 7.20 -2.40 -20.37
CA HIS A 206 6.63 -3.42 -21.25
C HIS A 206 5.09 -3.49 -21.07
N ARG A 207 4.37 -3.67 -22.17
CA ARG A 207 2.93 -3.87 -22.17
C ARG A 207 2.61 -5.36 -22.24
N PHE A 208 2.11 -5.92 -21.16
CA PHE A 208 1.72 -7.34 -21.05
C PHE A 208 0.29 -7.59 -21.52
N SER A 209 -0.59 -6.60 -21.41
CA SER A 209 -2.02 -6.77 -21.59
C SER A 209 -2.68 -5.43 -21.95
N SER A 210 -3.97 -5.46 -22.27
CA SER A 210 -4.86 -4.29 -22.23
C SER A 210 -5.61 -4.18 -20.91
N SER A 211 -5.47 -5.17 -20.02
CA SER A 211 -6.11 -5.22 -18.70
C SER A 211 -5.15 -4.71 -17.63
N LEU A 212 -5.72 -4.24 -16.51
CA LEU A 212 -4.98 -3.83 -15.32
C LEU A 212 -3.98 -4.92 -14.88
N ILE A 213 -2.77 -4.51 -14.56
CA ILE A 213 -1.76 -5.36 -13.92
C ILE A 213 -2.08 -5.45 -12.43
N THR A 214 -2.42 -6.63 -11.96
CA THR A 214 -2.76 -6.86 -10.56
C THR A 214 -1.53 -6.97 -9.67
N SER A 215 -0.44 -7.54 -10.19
CA SER A 215 0.84 -7.52 -9.52
C SER A 215 2.01 -7.63 -10.51
N ALA A 216 3.12 -7.00 -10.17
CA ALA A 216 4.43 -7.25 -10.76
C ALA A 216 5.36 -7.60 -9.59
N LEU A 217 5.66 -8.88 -9.44
CA LEU A 217 6.36 -9.42 -8.27
C LEU A 217 7.76 -9.89 -8.66
N PRO A 218 8.83 -9.25 -8.19
CA PRO A 218 10.18 -9.74 -8.41
C PRO A 218 10.39 -11.08 -7.67
N VAL A 219 11.05 -12.01 -8.36
CA VAL A 219 11.42 -13.34 -7.86
C VAL A 219 12.91 -13.49 -8.06
N GLY A 220 13.69 -13.25 -7.03
CA GLY A 220 15.16 -13.13 -7.17
C GLY A 220 15.58 -11.83 -7.86
N ASP A 221 16.81 -11.82 -8.41
CA ASP A 221 17.46 -10.57 -8.85
C ASP A 221 17.06 -10.11 -10.26
N HIS A 222 16.62 -11.05 -11.11
CA HIS A 222 16.40 -10.78 -12.54
C HIS A 222 15.10 -11.36 -13.09
N ASP A 223 14.23 -11.85 -12.24
CA ASP A 223 12.98 -12.50 -12.62
C ASP A 223 11.76 -11.71 -12.09
N LEU A 224 10.76 -11.56 -12.93
CA LEU A 224 9.53 -10.86 -12.59
C LEU A 224 8.32 -11.71 -12.98
N VAL A 225 7.41 -11.94 -12.04
CA VAL A 225 6.11 -12.54 -12.29
C VAL A 225 5.07 -11.44 -12.38
N VAL A 226 4.37 -11.35 -13.50
CA VAL A 226 3.34 -10.34 -13.73
C VAL A 226 1.98 -11.03 -13.88
N THR A 227 0.99 -10.56 -13.13
CA THR A 227 -0.38 -11.04 -13.21
C THR A 227 -1.33 -9.93 -13.67
N THR A 228 -2.39 -10.28 -14.38
CA THR A 228 -3.35 -9.33 -14.92
C THR A 228 -4.76 -9.63 -14.43
N MET A 229 -5.63 -8.64 -14.39
CA MET A 229 -7.05 -8.81 -14.10
C MET A 229 -7.76 -9.67 -15.17
N GLY A 230 -7.20 -9.77 -16.38
CA GLY A 230 -7.67 -10.68 -17.43
C GLY A 230 -7.25 -12.15 -17.23
N GLY A 231 -6.73 -12.53 -16.05
CA GLY A 231 -6.40 -13.92 -15.70
C GLY A 231 -5.12 -14.46 -16.33
N LYS A 232 -4.23 -13.59 -16.85
CA LYS A 232 -2.94 -14.02 -17.43
C LYS A 232 -1.82 -13.89 -16.42
N VAL A 233 -0.88 -14.83 -16.49
CA VAL A 233 0.37 -14.83 -15.73
C VAL A 233 1.53 -14.83 -16.72
N PHE A 234 2.47 -13.93 -16.53
CA PHE A 234 3.67 -13.81 -17.33
C PHE A 234 4.90 -13.97 -16.45
N TYR A 235 5.94 -14.55 -17.01
CA TYR A 235 7.26 -14.61 -16.43
C TYR A 235 8.23 -13.87 -17.36
N LEU A 236 8.97 -12.95 -16.79
CA LEU A 236 9.92 -12.08 -17.51
C LEU A 236 11.29 -12.18 -16.84
N LYS A 237 12.34 -12.27 -17.63
CA LYS A 237 13.73 -11.99 -17.23
C LYS A 237 14.10 -10.57 -17.64
N TYR A 238 14.72 -9.79 -16.74
CA TYR A 238 15.06 -8.38 -16.96
C TYR A 238 16.48 -8.05 -16.52
#